data_387aa15668e6c2ddc2c8f9300b9464a8
#
_entry.id   387aa15668e6c2ddc2c8f9300b9464a8
#
_cell.length_a   1.000
_cell.length_b   1.000
_cell.length_c   1.000
_cell.angle_alpha   90.00
_cell.angle_beta   90.00
_cell.angle_gamma   90.00
#
_symmetry.space_group_name_H-M   'P 1'
#
loop_
_entity.id
_entity.type
_entity.pdbx_description
1 polymer ?
#
loop_
_entity_poly.entity_id
_entity_poly.type
_entity_poly.pdbx_seq_one_letter_code
_entity_poly.pdbx_strand_id
1 'polypeptide(L)'
;MLAFGKRKFLSLLPSASFSATVLSLSGVLMFITVGHLLGESALAAVNIANPPITAVAFVASLLSLGTSVVRGLALGRGDRDAADRVFSTGLFAAAGAGLVLAAAFVLFGDPIIDLLGAGAEISRQAKVVLRGYTPAFFTTPLTVVLLTAVIMDGGAKIGAVASGLRVLVQFALQIALLQRFGIIMTGVAVFASDLATIALLGLHFRSVRNSLRLTPAFSFAALRRIVASSIGDAGATLCGAVINLVLIAIITRFYGDAQLAVLACYMMALNLVEVMNGVGNALAPVVSVYVGECNPRAVVSVSRLAELVAIGEGLVATVFFLAFPEVIIKLIGLTPGELPADVLTLIRLAVLGFTGQSLACLYNTYYICIERPGLSALVCYLEGLLLPAALTLAFGWIGPVALWTAIGVAPLAAIAVFAAILLFILHRHPLAHHGCFPLMVDDARAEKITMFSLKTVPEEIVAAAQRVRELTGVYRAGLLTEEALMAVRDHNGGRALNAEVALDFNDGVLLTLRDDGDIFDITDEDRRISSLRSYLVSTLMSKQKVRQHFLTTGFNRNIFRFQPITERKIQFDGNFIC
;
A
#
# COMPACT_ATOMS: atom_id res chain seq x y z
N MET A 1 -19.54 19.20 0.83
CA MET A 1 -18.16 19.11 1.36
C MET A 1 -17.69 17.65 1.25
N LEU A 2 -16.45 17.37 0.80
CA LEU A 2 -15.89 16.00 0.79
C LEU A 2 -15.67 15.53 2.23
N ALA A 3 -16.06 14.29 2.54
CA ALA A 3 -15.80 13.68 3.87
C ALA A 3 -14.30 13.67 4.20
N PHE A 4 -13.96 13.78 5.47
CA PHE A 4 -12.59 13.86 5.97
C PHE A 4 -11.69 12.73 5.41
N GLY A 5 -12.14 11.48 5.51
CA GLY A 5 -11.40 10.33 4.99
C GLY A 5 -11.12 10.40 3.49
N LYS A 6 -12.09 10.87 2.68
CA LYS A 6 -11.90 11.08 1.23
C LYS A 6 -10.82 12.10 0.92
N ARG A 7 -10.80 13.21 1.67
CA ARG A 7 -9.75 14.24 1.52
C ARG A 7 -8.38 13.71 1.89
N LYS A 8 -8.32 12.94 2.99
CA LYS A 8 -7.07 12.34 3.43
C LYS A 8 -6.53 11.37 2.40
N PHE A 9 -7.37 10.49 1.86
CA PHE A 9 -7.01 9.60 0.75
C PHE A 9 -6.45 10.39 -0.44
N LEU A 10 -7.16 11.41 -0.92
CA LEU A 10 -6.70 12.25 -2.04
C LEU A 10 -5.40 13.00 -1.74
N SER A 11 -5.16 13.38 -0.48
CA SER A 11 -3.91 14.06 -0.09
C SER A 11 -2.70 13.12 -0.07
N LEU A 12 -2.92 11.83 0.16
CA LEU A 12 -1.87 10.80 0.17
C LEU A 12 -1.58 10.25 -1.24
N LEU A 13 -2.58 10.25 -2.11
CA LEU A 13 -2.53 9.64 -3.44
C LEU A 13 -1.33 10.11 -4.28
N PRO A 14 -1.04 11.41 -4.47
CA PRO A 14 0.07 11.84 -5.32
C PRO A 14 1.42 11.33 -4.84
N SER A 15 1.66 11.35 -3.52
CA SER A 15 2.91 10.86 -2.92
C SER A 15 3.05 9.35 -3.01
N ALA A 16 1.94 8.61 -2.84
CA ALA A 16 1.90 7.16 -2.93
C ALA A 16 2.13 6.68 -4.37
N SER A 17 1.43 7.30 -5.34
CA SER A 17 1.59 7.00 -6.77
C SER A 17 3.00 7.35 -7.27
N PHE A 18 3.55 8.50 -6.86
CA PHE A 18 4.94 8.85 -7.16
C PHE A 18 5.93 7.82 -6.62
N SER A 19 5.78 7.40 -5.35
CA SER A 19 6.67 6.40 -4.76
C SER A 19 6.60 5.06 -5.49
N ALA A 20 5.41 4.59 -5.86
CA ALA A 20 5.21 3.35 -6.61
C ALA A 20 5.90 3.40 -7.97
N THR A 21 5.66 4.46 -8.74
CA THR A 21 6.26 4.66 -10.08
C THR A 21 7.78 4.73 -10.01
N VAL A 22 8.34 5.51 -9.10
CA VAL A 22 9.78 5.69 -8.99
C VAL A 22 10.48 4.40 -8.59
N LEU A 23 9.91 3.62 -7.67
CA LEU A 23 10.47 2.33 -7.27
C LEU A 23 10.46 1.31 -8.41
N SER A 24 9.41 1.28 -9.23
CA SER A 24 9.35 0.42 -10.41
C SER A 24 10.37 0.82 -11.48
N LEU A 25 10.51 2.12 -11.75
CA LEU A 25 11.50 2.63 -12.69
C LEU A 25 12.95 2.28 -12.31
N SER A 26 13.23 2.07 -11.01
CA SER A 26 14.57 1.68 -10.53
C SER A 26 15.09 0.40 -11.22
N GLY A 27 14.22 -0.62 -11.35
CA GLY A 27 14.56 -1.87 -12.06
C GLY A 27 14.84 -1.63 -13.54
N VAL A 28 13.98 -0.88 -14.22
CA VAL A 28 14.14 -0.54 -15.64
C VAL A 28 15.43 0.22 -15.89
N LEU A 29 15.70 1.25 -15.10
CA LEU A 29 16.94 2.03 -15.22
C LEU A 29 18.18 1.19 -15.00
N MET A 30 18.14 0.22 -14.09
CA MET A 30 19.23 -0.73 -13.89
C MET A 30 19.50 -1.54 -15.16
N PHE A 31 18.47 -2.14 -15.76
CA PHE A 31 18.64 -2.92 -17.01
C PHE A 31 19.19 -2.08 -18.16
N ILE A 32 18.66 -0.87 -18.34
CA ILE A 32 19.14 0.07 -19.38
C ILE A 32 20.62 0.40 -19.13
N THR A 33 20.98 0.75 -17.89
CA THR A 33 22.35 1.17 -17.56
C THR A 33 23.34 0.02 -17.74
N VAL A 34 23.00 -1.19 -17.29
CA VAL A 34 23.86 -2.37 -17.46
C VAL A 34 24.03 -2.73 -18.94
N GLY A 35 22.93 -2.75 -19.70
CA GLY A 35 22.97 -3.07 -21.12
C GLY A 35 23.84 -2.09 -21.93
N HIS A 36 23.68 -0.78 -21.69
CA HIS A 36 24.46 0.24 -22.41
C HIS A 36 25.95 0.32 -21.99
N LEU A 37 26.24 0.12 -20.70
CA LEU A 37 27.60 0.31 -20.18
C LEU A 37 28.46 -0.96 -20.20
N LEU A 38 27.86 -2.13 -20.04
CA LEU A 38 28.58 -3.41 -19.94
C LEU A 38 28.20 -4.44 -21.01
N GLY A 39 27.17 -4.17 -21.82
CA GLY A 39 26.76 -5.00 -22.95
C GLY A 39 25.84 -6.18 -22.58
N GLU A 40 25.53 -7.00 -23.60
CA GLU A 40 24.52 -8.06 -23.54
C GLU A 40 24.86 -9.20 -22.57
N SER A 41 26.11 -9.59 -22.45
CA SER A 41 26.53 -10.67 -21.53
C SER A 41 26.31 -10.29 -20.06
N ALA A 42 26.56 -9.03 -19.73
CA ALA A 42 26.29 -8.51 -18.39
C ALA A 42 24.78 -8.42 -18.10
N LEU A 43 24.00 -8.03 -19.09
CA LEU A 43 22.54 -8.01 -18.97
C LEU A 43 21.97 -9.43 -18.75
N ALA A 44 22.48 -10.43 -19.49
CA ALA A 44 22.12 -11.82 -19.29
C ALA A 44 22.50 -12.32 -17.89
N ALA A 45 23.66 -11.91 -17.36
CA ALA A 45 24.09 -12.27 -16.01
C ALA A 45 23.18 -11.67 -14.92
N VAL A 46 22.70 -10.43 -15.08
CA VAL A 46 21.71 -9.81 -14.16
C VAL A 46 20.39 -10.57 -14.21
N ASN A 47 19.94 -10.96 -15.39
CA ASN A 47 18.71 -11.75 -15.53
C ASN A 47 18.78 -13.11 -14.81
N ILE A 48 19.93 -13.80 -14.88
CA ILE A 48 20.16 -15.06 -14.18
C ILE A 48 20.24 -14.86 -12.67
N ALA A 49 20.76 -13.74 -12.20
CA ALA A 49 20.77 -13.39 -10.79
C ALA A 49 19.41 -12.91 -10.26
N ASN A 50 18.40 -12.70 -11.12
CA ASN A 50 17.12 -12.13 -10.72
C ASN A 50 16.28 -13.00 -9.76
N PRO A 51 16.20 -14.35 -9.87
CA PRO A 51 15.41 -15.17 -8.94
C PRO A 51 15.78 -14.98 -7.46
N PRO A 52 17.05 -14.99 -7.03
CA PRO A 52 17.44 -14.60 -5.67
C PRO A 52 16.98 -13.20 -5.26
N ILE A 53 17.10 -12.22 -6.15
CA ILE A 53 16.67 -10.83 -5.89
C ILE A 53 15.15 -10.78 -5.68
N THR A 54 14.39 -11.51 -6.51
CA THR A 54 12.93 -11.63 -6.38
C THR A 54 12.51 -12.28 -5.06
N ALA A 55 13.27 -13.29 -4.58
CA ALA A 55 13.00 -13.91 -3.28
C ALA A 55 13.13 -12.90 -2.12
N VAL A 56 14.10 -11.98 -2.19
CA VAL A 56 14.23 -10.89 -1.20
C VAL A 56 13.08 -9.89 -1.32
N ALA A 57 12.68 -9.54 -2.53
CA ALA A 57 11.52 -8.66 -2.76
C ALA A 57 10.22 -9.27 -2.23
N PHE A 58 10.01 -10.58 -2.41
CA PHE A 58 8.89 -11.32 -1.83
C PHE A 58 8.85 -11.19 -0.30
N VAL A 59 9.97 -11.41 0.38
CA VAL A 59 10.04 -11.29 1.85
C VAL A 59 9.83 -9.84 2.30
N ALA A 60 10.37 -8.87 1.58
CA ALA A 60 10.18 -7.46 1.87
C ALA A 60 8.70 -7.05 1.74
N SER A 61 8.00 -7.47 0.68
CA SER A 61 6.57 -7.23 0.47
C SER A 61 5.74 -7.90 1.58
N LEU A 62 6.03 -9.18 1.88
CA LEU A 62 5.36 -9.94 2.93
C LEU A 62 5.36 -9.24 4.29
N LEU A 63 6.47 -8.59 4.65
CA LEU A 63 6.60 -7.93 5.94
C LEU A 63 6.13 -6.48 5.94
N SER A 64 6.21 -5.76 4.82
CA SER A 64 5.95 -4.32 4.78
C SER A 64 4.47 -3.96 4.89
N LEU A 65 3.65 -4.45 3.97
CA LEU A 65 2.21 -4.11 3.93
C LEU A 65 1.48 -4.67 5.15
N GLY A 66 1.78 -5.92 5.54
CA GLY A 66 1.19 -6.54 6.73
C GLY A 66 1.52 -5.79 8.02
N THR A 67 2.77 -5.37 8.21
CA THR A 67 3.16 -4.56 9.38
C THR A 67 2.34 -3.27 9.43
N SER A 68 2.22 -2.60 8.30
CA SER A 68 1.56 -1.30 8.21
C SER A 68 0.05 -1.40 8.43
N VAL A 69 -0.62 -2.37 7.82
CA VAL A 69 -2.07 -2.57 7.97
C VAL A 69 -2.42 -3.05 9.38
N VAL A 70 -1.71 -4.06 9.91
CA VAL A 70 -1.98 -4.57 11.28
C VAL A 70 -1.74 -3.48 12.32
N ARG A 71 -0.72 -2.62 12.12
CA ARG A 71 -0.51 -1.44 12.95
C ARG A 71 -1.66 -0.44 12.83
N GLY A 72 -2.13 -0.15 11.62
CA GLY A 72 -3.27 0.74 11.38
C GLY A 72 -4.54 0.27 12.08
N LEU A 73 -4.83 -1.03 12.03
CA LEU A 73 -5.94 -1.66 12.76
C LEU A 73 -5.81 -1.49 14.28
N ALA A 74 -4.61 -1.68 14.83
CA ALA A 74 -4.35 -1.50 16.26
C ALA A 74 -4.57 -0.03 16.68
N LEU A 75 -4.07 0.93 15.89
CA LEU A 75 -4.32 2.36 16.11
C LEU A 75 -5.81 2.70 16.02
N GLY A 76 -6.53 2.10 15.07
CA GLY A 76 -7.97 2.27 14.95
C GLY A 76 -8.73 1.77 16.20
N ARG A 77 -8.30 0.64 16.76
CA ARG A 77 -8.83 0.08 18.02
C ARG A 77 -8.46 0.91 19.27
N GLY A 78 -7.56 1.88 19.13
CA GLY A 78 -7.04 2.66 20.25
C GLY A 78 -5.98 1.94 21.09
N ASP A 79 -5.38 0.88 20.57
CA ASP A 79 -4.31 0.12 21.23
C ASP A 79 -2.94 0.54 20.70
N ARG A 80 -2.37 1.58 21.32
CA ARG A 80 -1.06 2.12 20.93
C ARG A 80 0.07 1.13 21.21
N ASP A 81 -0.01 0.41 22.33
CA ASP A 81 1.03 -0.54 22.71
C ASP A 81 1.07 -1.72 21.74
N ALA A 82 -0.09 -2.19 21.27
CA ALA A 82 -0.13 -3.21 20.21
C ALA A 82 0.42 -2.66 18.88
N ALA A 83 0.11 -1.41 18.53
CA ALA A 83 0.64 -0.78 17.32
C ALA A 83 2.17 -0.67 17.34
N ASP A 84 2.74 -0.27 18.47
CA ASP A 84 4.20 -0.15 18.67
C ASP A 84 4.88 -1.54 18.66
N ARG A 85 4.26 -2.55 19.29
CA ARG A 85 4.74 -3.95 19.22
C ARG A 85 4.71 -4.50 17.79
N VAL A 86 3.64 -4.23 17.02
CA VAL A 86 3.53 -4.67 15.63
C VAL A 86 4.62 -4.06 14.77
N PHE A 87 4.85 -2.74 14.88
CA PHE A 87 5.91 -2.05 14.14
C PHE A 87 7.30 -2.63 14.47
N SER A 88 7.61 -2.78 15.76
CA SER A 88 8.90 -3.33 16.21
C SER A 88 9.09 -4.77 15.75
N THR A 89 8.03 -5.61 15.84
CA THR A 89 8.06 -6.99 15.35
C THR A 89 8.33 -7.06 13.85
N GLY A 90 7.65 -6.22 13.04
CA GLY A 90 7.85 -6.16 11.59
C GLY A 90 9.28 -5.76 11.22
N LEU A 91 9.82 -4.75 11.90
CA LEU A 91 11.19 -4.27 11.64
C LEU A 91 12.24 -5.31 12.05
N PHE A 92 12.09 -5.95 13.22
CA PHE A 92 12.99 -7.02 13.66
C PHE A 92 12.89 -8.26 12.78
N ALA A 93 11.67 -8.60 12.32
CA ALA A 93 11.48 -9.70 11.38
C ALA A 93 12.15 -9.40 10.02
N ALA A 94 12.08 -8.16 9.54
CA ALA A 94 12.76 -7.73 8.31
C ALA A 94 14.28 -7.81 8.45
N ALA A 95 14.83 -7.37 9.59
CA ALA A 95 16.26 -7.49 9.89
C ALA A 95 16.70 -8.96 9.96
N GLY A 96 15.96 -9.79 10.70
CA GLY A 96 16.27 -11.23 10.85
C GLY A 96 16.17 -11.99 9.54
N ALA A 97 15.07 -11.80 8.79
CA ALA A 97 14.88 -12.43 7.48
C ALA A 97 15.93 -11.96 6.46
N GLY A 98 16.23 -10.66 6.43
CA GLY A 98 17.29 -10.12 5.57
C GLY A 98 18.66 -10.69 5.88
N LEU A 99 19.00 -10.86 7.17
CA LEU A 99 20.26 -11.49 7.58
C LEU A 99 20.32 -12.97 7.18
N VAL A 100 19.23 -13.70 7.38
CA VAL A 100 19.14 -15.12 6.98
C VAL A 100 19.27 -15.27 5.47
N LEU A 101 18.59 -14.41 4.69
CA LEU A 101 18.70 -14.42 3.22
C LEU A 101 20.11 -14.06 2.76
N ALA A 102 20.74 -13.03 3.32
CA ALA A 102 22.11 -12.67 3.00
C ALA A 102 23.09 -13.84 3.30
N ALA A 103 22.96 -14.45 4.47
CA ALA A 103 23.76 -15.62 4.82
C ALA A 103 23.50 -16.82 3.89
N ALA A 104 22.23 -17.11 3.58
CA ALA A 104 21.86 -18.19 2.66
C ALA A 104 22.46 -18.00 1.27
N PHE A 105 22.42 -16.78 0.73
CA PHE A 105 22.98 -16.51 -0.59
C PHE A 105 24.50 -16.40 -0.60
N VAL A 106 25.16 -16.11 0.52
CA VAL A 106 26.61 -16.27 0.65
C VAL A 106 26.99 -17.74 0.58
N LEU A 107 26.25 -18.62 1.25
CA LEU A 107 26.55 -20.05 1.34
C LEU A 107 26.13 -20.84 0.10
N PHE A 108 24.94 -20.54 -0.43
CA PHE A 108 24.29 -21.32 -1.48
C PHE A 108 24.12 -20.59 -2.80
N GLY A 109 24.56 -19.31 -2.91
CA GLY A 109 24.35 -18.48 -4.10
C GLY A 109 25.06 -19.04 -5.34
N ASP A 110 26.32 -19.45 -5.20
CA ASP A 110 27.08 -20.02 -6.31
C ASP A 110 26.45 -21.34 -6.84
N PRO A 111 26.07 -22.33 -6.00
CA PRO A 111 25.31 -23.51 -6.42
C PRO A 111 23.96 -23.18 -7.09
N ILE A 112 23.22 -22.18 -6.61
CA ILE A 112 21.95 -21.77 -7.19
C ILE A 112 22.17 -21.25 -8.62
N ILE A 113 23.16 -20.39 -8.84
CA ILE A 113 23.47 -19.87 -10.18
C ILE A 113 23.90 -21.01 -11.11
N ASP A 114 24.72 -21.96 -10.65
CA ASP A 114 25.14 -23.11 -11.44
C ASP A 114 23.97 -24.02 -11.84
N LEU A 115 22.96 -24.16 -10.97
CA LEU A 115 21.74 -24.91 -11.26
C LEU A 115 20.89 -24.28 -12.37
N LEU A 116 20.97 -22.96 -12.55
CA LEU A 116 20.24 -22.24 -13.60
C LEU A 116 20.80 -22.44 -15.01
N GLY A 117 21.92 -23.15 -15.15
CA GLY A 117 22.38 -23.74 -16.40
C GLY A 117 22.92 -22.77 -17.44
N ALA A 118 23.42 -21.60 -17.04
CA ALA A 118 24.05 -20.62 -17.94
C ALA A 118 25.43 -21.05 -18.42
N GLY A 119 25.87 -20.52 -19.56
CA GLY A 119 27.24 -20.67 -20.02
C GLY A 119 28.26 -20.18 -18.98
N ALA A 120 29.48 -20.75 -18.93
CA ALA A 120 30.47 -20.50 -17.89
C ALA A 120 30.80 -19.02 -17.63
N GLU A 121 30.84 -18.20 -18.67
CA GLU A 121 31.13 -16.76 -18.56
C GLU A 121 29.95 -16.00 -17.92
N ILE A 122 28.72 -16.27 -18.36
CA ILE A 122 27.52 -15.64 -17.83
C ILE A 122 27.29 -16.08 -16.36
N SER A 123 27.49 -17.37 -16.05
CA SER A 123 27.42 -17.88 -14.68
C SER A 123 28.44 -17.19 -13.77
N ARG A 124 29.68 -16.99 -14.23
CA ARG A 124 30.71 -16.26 -13.48
C ARG A 124 30.28 -14.83 -13.17
N GLN A 125 29.77 -14.10 -14.16
CA GLN A 125 29.26 -12.73 -13.98
C GLN A 125 28.03 -12.68 -13.06
N ALA A 126 27.09 -13.62 -13.18
CA ALA A 126 25.91 -13.71 -12.31
C ALA A 126 26.28 -13.94 -10.83
N LYS A 127 27.29 -14.76 -10.55
CA LYS A 127 27.86 -14.93 -9.19
C LYS A 127 28.41 -13.62 -8.64
N VAL A 128 29.10 -12.83 -9.48
CA VAL A 128 29.60 -11.51 -9.08
C VAL A 128 28.44 -10.53 -8.79
N VAL A 129 27.38 -10.53 -9.61
CA VAL A 129 26.17 -9.76 -9.35
C VAL A 129 25.60 -10.12 -7.98
N LEU A 130 25.39 -11.42 -7.72
CA LEU A 130 24.79 -11.90 -6.49
C LEU A 130 25.61 -11.50 -5.26
N ARG A 131 26.95 -11.60 -5.34
CA ARG A 131 27.87 -11.13 -4.27
C ARG A 131 27.75 -9.63 -4.03
N GLY A 132 27.56 -8.82 -5.09
CA GLY A 132 27.29 -7.39 -4.98
C GLY A 132 25.98 -7.08 -4.27
N TYR A 133 24.94 -7.91 -4.48
CA TYR A 133 23.63 -7.77 -3.83
C TYR A 133 23.60 -8.28 -2.39
N THR A 134 24.54 -9.08 -1.95
CA THR A 134 24.52 -9.67 -0.60
C THR A 134 24.27 -8.67 0.54
N PRO A 135 24.93 -7.50 0.61
CA PRO A 135 24.61 -6.50 1.62
C PRO A 135 23.20 -5.90 1.45
N ALA A 136 22.74 -5.75 0.21
CA ALA A 136 21.40 -5.24 -0.10
C ALA A 136 20.30 -6.23 0.35
N PHE A 137 20.56 -7.53 0.36
CA PHE A 137 19.61 -8.53 0.86
C PHE A 137 19.24 -8.32 2.34
N PHE A 138 20.17 -7.77 3.11
CA PHE A 138 19.89 -7.35 4.49
C PHE A 138 19.15 -6.01 4.54
N THR A 139 19.56 -5.01 3.76
CA THR A 139 19.02 -3.66 3.89
C THR A 139 17.68 -3.46 3.18
N THR A 140 17.44 -4.14 2.06
CA THR A 140 16.21 -3.96 1.27
C THR A 140 14.92 -4.27 2.06
N PRO A 141 14.79 -5.40 2.78
CA PRO A 141 13.59 -5.65 3.59
C PRO A 141 13.38 -4.58 4.68
N LEU A 142 14.46 -4.14 5.32
CA LEU A 142 14.41 -3.05 6.32
C LEU A 142 13.93 -1.74 5.69
N THR A 143 14.49 -1.37 4.55
CA THR A 143 14.16 -0.14 3.83
C THR A 143 12.68 -0.12 3.44
N VAL A 144 12.17 -1.23 2.89
CA VAL A 144 10.77 -1.32 2.42
C VAL A 144 9.80 -1.27 3.60
N VAL A 145 10.06 -2.00 4.69
CA VAL A 145 9.21 -1.96 5.90
C VAL A 145 9.23 -0.56 6.52
N LEU A 146 10.39 0.07 6.63
CA LEU A 146 10.51 1.41 7.20
C LEU A 146 9.84 2.47 6.32
N LEU A 147 10.05 2.42 5.01
CA LEU A 147 9.43 3.33 4.03
C LEU A 147 7.91 3.28 4.13
N THR A 148 7.34 2.06 4.08
CA THR A 148 5.90 1.85 4.15
C THR A 148 5.34 2.31 5.51
N ALA A 149 6.03 2.01 6.61
CA ALA A 149 5.64 2.44 7.95
C ALA A 149 5.62 3.97 8.09
N VAL A 150 6.62 4.67 7.56
CA VAL A 150 6.69 6.15 7.57
C VAL A 150 5.58 6.77 6.72
N ILE A 151 5.30 6.22 5.52
CA ILE A 151 4.19 6.69 4.67
C ILE A 151 2.87 6.55 5.41
N MET A 152 2.64 5.40 6.03
CA MET A 152 1.43 5.09 6.81
C MET A 152 1.29 5.93 8.08
N ASP A 153 2.41 6.41 8.64
CA ASP A 153 2.44 7.29 9.80
C ASP A 153 2.18 8.77 9.47
N GLY A 154 1.81 9.07 8.22
CA GLY A 154 1.56 10.42 7.73
C GLY A 154 2.78 11.11 7.13
N GLY A 155 3.93 10.44 7.06
CA GLY A 155 5.15 10.90 6.41
C GLY A 155 5.17 10.70 4.89
N ALA A 156 4.02 10.77 4.20
CA ALA A 156 3.92 10.47 2.76
C ALA A 156 4.86 11.34 1.90
N LYS A 157 5.07 12.61 2.27
CA LYS A 157 6.00 13.51 1.55
C LYS A 157 7.45 13.06 1.72
N ILE A 158 7.87 12.76 2.95
CA ILE A 158 9.24 12.27 3.20
C ILE A 158 9.45 10.88 2.58
N GLY A 159 8.42 10.03 2.57
CA GLY A 159 8.44 8.75 1.87
C GLY A 159 8.64 8.90 0.36
N ALA A 160 7.93 9.83 -0.28
CA ALA A 160 8.09 10.12 -1.70
C ALA A 160 9.51 10.66 -2.03
N VAL A 161 10.02 11.59 -1.21
CA VAL A 161 11.39 12.11 -1.38
C VAL A 161 12.42 10.99 -1.17
N ALA A 162 12.21 10.12 -0.18
CA ALA A 162 13.10 8.98 0.10
C ALA A 162 13.10 7.96 -1.05
N SER A 163 11.93 7.67 -1.65
CA SER A 163 11.84 6.82 -2.86
C SER A 163 12.60 7.45 -4.04
N GLY A 164 12.43 8.75 -4.26
CA GLY A 164 13.16 9.48 -5.29
C GLY A 164 14.67 9.46 -5.06
N LEU A 165 15.11 9.73 -3.82
CA LEU A 165 16.53 9.67 -3.43
C LEU A 165 17.12 8.28 -3.68
N ARG A 166 16.39 7.22 -3.32
CA ARG A 166 16.82 5.83 -3.53
C ARG A 166 17.19 5.58 -5.00
N VAL A 167 16.30 5.95 -5.92
CA VAL A 167 16.52 5.75 -7.35
C VAL A 167 17.64 6.65 -7.87
N LEU A 168 17.69 7.91 -7.46
CA LEU A 168 18.73 8.84 -7.87
C LEU A 168 20.13 8.38 -7.42
N VAL A 169 20.28 7.95 -6.17
CA VAL A 169 21.57 7.45 -5.63
C VAL A 169 21.97 6.15 -6.35
N GLN A 170 21.03 5.20 -6.50
CA GLN A 170 21.28 3.97 -7.22
C GLN A 170 21.78 4.24 -8.65
N PHE A 171 21.04 5.05 -9.40
CA PHE A 171 21.35 5.34 -10.79
C PHE A 171 22.66 6.13 -10.95
N ALA A 172 22.89 7.15 -10.12
CA ALA A 172 24.12 7.92 -10.12
C ALA A 172 25.35 7.05 -9.85
N LEU A 173 25.27 6.15 -8.85
CA LEU A 173 26.36 5.22 -8.54
C LEU A 173 26.58 4.19 -9.67
N GLN A 174 25.51 3.71 -10.28
CA GLN A 174 25.64 2.81 -11.43
C GLN A 174 26.34 3.48 -12.60
N ILE A 175 25.92 4.68 -13.02
CA ILE A 175 26.58 5.41 -14.11
C ILE A 175 28.05 5.70 -13.78
N ALA A 176 28.33 6.15 -12.57
CA ALA A 176 29.68 6.58 -12.20
C ALA A 176 30.67 5.41 -12.02
N LEU A 177 30.20 4.25 -11.55
CA LEU A 177 31.08 3.20 -11.05
C LEU A 177 31.02 1.88 -11.82
N LEU A 178 29.98 1.61 -12.62
CA LEU A 178 29.82 0.36 -13.37
C LEU A 178 30.98 0.11 -14.34
N GLN A 179 31.44 1.13 -15.05
CA GLN A 179 32.57 1.01 -15.99
C GLN A 179 33.91 0.77 -15.30
N ARG A 180 34.06 1.27 -14.04
CA ARG A 180 35.35 1.15 -13.31
C ARG A 180 35.47 -0.13 -12.52
N PHE A 181 34.37 -0.54 -11.88
CA PHE A 181 34.35 -1.67 -10.93
C PHE A 181 33.56 -2.88 -11.45
N GLY A 182 32.97 -2.76 -12.64
CA GLY A 182 32.23 -3.85 -13.27
C GLY A 182 30.86 -4.11 -12.66
N ILE A 183 30.28 -5.23 -13.02
CA ILE A 183 28.88 -5.61 -12.74
C ILE A 183 28.52 -5.74 -11.25
N ILE A 184 29.51 -5.90 -10.36
CA ILE A 184 29.31 -5.96 -8.90
C ILE A 184 28.59 -4.70 -8.36
N MET A 185 28.83 -3.57 -9.05
CA MET A 185 28.25 -2.28 -8.64
C MET A 185 26.74 -2.20 -8.81
N THR A 186 26.11 -3.12 -9.52
CA THR A 186 24.65 -3.21 -9.60
C THR A 186 24.04 -3.41 -8.21
N GLY A 187 24.54 -4.37 -7.44
CA GLY A 187 24.06 -4.65 -6.09
C GLY A 187 24.59 -3.67 -5.03
N VAL A 188 25.86 -3.26 -5.13
CA VAL A 188 26.46 -2.27 -4.22
C VAL A 188 25.73 -0.93 -4.29
N ALA A 189 25.30 -0.50 -5.49
CA ALA A 189 24.52 0.72 -5.67
C ALA A 189 23.13 0.62 -4.98
N VAL A 190 22.48 -0.55 -5.02
CA VAL A 190 21.23 -0.80 -4.29
C VAL A 190 21.46 -0.69 -2.79
N PHE A 191 22.50 -1.34 -2.26
CA PHE A 191 22.86 -1.24 -0.84
C PHE A 191 23.09 0.21 -0.39
N ALA A 192 23.90 0.97 -1.14
CA ALA A 192 24.17 2.37 -0.82
C ALA A 192 22.90 3.23 -0.89
N SER A 193 22.04 2.99 -1.86
CA SER A 193 20.75 3.69 -1.99
C SER A 193 19.79 3.35 -0.85
N ASP A 194 19.77 2.10 -0.38
CA ASP A 194 19.00 1.67 0.79
C ASP A 194 19.48 2.39 2.05
N LEU A 195 20.81 2.48 2.28
CA LEU A 195 21.36 3.22 3.42
C LEU A 195 21.00 4.71 3.38
N ALA A 196 21.10 5.35 2.21
CA ALA A 196 20.69 6.74 2.06
C ALA A 196 19.20 6.93 2.35
N THR A 197 18.38 6.00 1.91
CA THR A 197 16.92 5.99 2.16
C THR A 197 16.61 5.82 3.65
N ILE A 198 17.22 4.85 4.32
CA ILE A 198 17.07 4.64 5.77
C ILE A 198 17.48 5.89 6.55
N ALA A 199 18.60 6.51 6.19
CA ALA A 199 19.08 7.74 6.83
C ALA A 199 18.07 8.89 6.69
N LEU A 200 17.50 9.07 5.49
CA LEU A 200 16.48 10.10 5.25
C LEU A 200 15.18 9.80 6.01
N LEU A 201 14.71 8.54 5.98
CA LEU A 201 13.53 8.13 6.73
C LEU A 201 13.75 8.26 8.24
N GLY A 202 15.00 8.11 8.71
CA GLY A 202 15.40 8.37 10.10
C GLY A 202 15.07 9.78 10.59
N LEU A 203 15.00 10.78 9.69
CA LEU A 203 14.58 12.14 10.03
C LEU A 203 13.10 12.20 10.45
N HIS A 204 12.26 11.28 9.99
CA HIS A 204 10.86 11.22 10.42
C HIS A 204 10.73 10.97 11.91
N PHE A 205 11.63 10.19 12.53
CA PHE A 205 11.62 9.95 13.98
C PHE A 205 11.91 11.19 14.81
N ARG A 206 12.49 12.23 14.22
CA ARG A 206 12.68 13.56 14.85
C ARG A 206 11.50 14.49 14.61
N SER A 207 10.57 14.11 13.74
CA SER A 207 9.37 14.90 13.47
C SER A 207 8.42 14.88 14.66
N VAL A 208 7.82 16.01 14.98
CA VAL A 208 6.74 16.11 15.97
C VAL A 208 5.55 15.21 15.62
N ARG A 209 5.32 14.97 14.31
CA ARG A 209 4.22 14.12 13.80
C ARG A 209 4.52 12.62 13.82
N ASN A 210 5.68 12.20 14.32
CA ASN A 210 6.04 10.81 14.42
C ASN A 210 5.23 10.10 15.51
N SER A 211 4.52 9.03 15.15
CA SER A 211 3.88 8.14 16.11
C SER A 211 4.52 6.73 16.16
N LEU A 212 5.58 6.50 15.37
CA LEU A 212 6.33 5.25 15.39
C LEU A 212 7.23 5.18 16.62
N ARG A 213 7.04 4.16 17.44
CA ARG A 213 7.92 3.89 18.59
C ARG A 213 8.51 2.50 18.48
N LEU A 214 9.83 2.44 18.61
CA LEU A 214 10.54 1.17 18.67
C LEU A 214 10.53 0.66 20.11
N THR A 215 9.96 -0.52 20.30
CA THR A 215 9.96 -1.22 21.58
C THR A 215 10.79 -2.50 21.46
N PRO A 216 11.52 -2.93 22.50
CA PRO A 216 12.32 -4.16 22.46
C PRO A 216 11.47 -5.44 22.47
N ALA A 217 10.15 -5.32 22.29
CA ALA A 217 9.21 -6.43 22.35
C ALA A 217 9.00 -7.05 20.96
N PHE A 218 9.36 -8.33 20.82
CA PHE A 218 9.02 -9.15 19.65
C PHE A 218 7.82 -10.05 19.98
N SER A 219 6.84 -10.13 19.07
CA SER A 219 5.64 -10.94 19.27
C SER A 219 5.42 -11.90 18.09
N PHE A 220 5.51 -13.21 18.33
CA PHE A 220 5.18 -14.22 17.33
C PHE A 220 3.72 -14.15 16.86
N ALA A 221 2.80 -13.78 17.75
CA ALA A 221 1.41 -13.59 17.39
C ALA A 221 1.23 -12.42 16.41
N ALA A 222 1.94 -11.30 16.64
CA ALA A 222 1.98 -10.18 15.71
C ALA A 222 2.61 -10.58 14.37
N LEU A 223 3.75 -11.29 14.38
CA LEU A 223 4.40 -11.77 13.18
C LEU A 223 3.49 -12.68 12.34
N ARG A 224 2.80 -13.62 12.99
CA ARG A 224 1.83 -14.50 12.31
C ARG A 224 0.72 -13.70 11.63
N ARG A 225 0.20 -12.66 12.29
CA ARG A 225 -0.83 -11.77 11.71
C ARG A 225 -0.28 -10.96 10.55
N ILE A 226 0.93 -10.40 10.67
CA ILE A 226 1.63 -9.68 9.60
C ILE A 226 1.74 -10.57 8.36
N VAL A 227 2.32 -11.76 8.51
CA VAL A 227 2.51 -12.71 7.40
C VAL A 227 1.17 -13.14 6.80
N ALA A 228 0.20 -13.52 7.64
CA ALA A 228 -1.12 -13.96 7.16
C ALA A 228 -1.86 -12.87 6.39
N SER A 229 -1.71 -11.60 6.79
CA SER A 229 -2.36 -10.46 6.12
C SER A 229 -1.78 -10.19 4.73
N SER A 230 -0.47 -10.39 4.53
CA SER A 230 0.23 -9.99 3.29
C SER A 230 0.53 -11.12 2.33
N ILE A 231 0.09 -12.35 2.61
CA ILE A 231 0.45 -13.50 1.77
C ILE A 231 -0.09 -13.37 0.34
N GLY A 232 -1.22 -12.70 0.16
CA GLY A 232 -1.77 -12.39 -1.16
C GLY A 232 -0.88 -11.44 -1.96
N ASP A 233 -0.50 -10.33 -1.34
CA ASP A 233 0.36 -9.31 -1.95
C ASP A 233 1.76 -9.85 -2.28
N ALA A 234 2.39 -10.52 -1.34
CA ALA A 234 3.69 -11.17 -1.58
C ALA A 234 3.57 -12.25 -2.66
N GLY A 235 2.50 -13.05 -2.66
CA GLY A 235 2.23 -14.08 -3.67
C GLY A 235 2.10 -13.51 -5.08
N ALA A 236 1.61 -12.29 -5.25
CA ALA A 236 1.54 -11.62 -6.55
C ALA A 236 2.92 -11.50 -7.21
N THR A 237 3.98 -11.23 -6.43
CA THR A 237 5.36 -11.17 -6.93
C THR A 237 5.81 -12.51 -7.53
N LEU A 238 5.46 -13.63 -6.88
CA LEU A 238 5.77 -14.97 -7.41
C LEU A 238 4.92 -15.32 -8.62
N CYS A 239 3.64 -14.94 -8.62
CA CYS A 239 2.74 -15.12 -9.76
C CYS A 239 3.28 -14.41 -11.01
N GLY A 240 3.74 -13.17 -10.87
CA GLY A 240 4.38 -12.42 -11.95
C GLY A 240 5.62 -13.11 -12.53
N ALA A 241 6.47 -13.69 -11.67
CA ALA A 241 7.62 -14.47 -12.12
C ALA A 241 7.20 -15.74 -12.88
N VAL A 242 6.21 -16.48 -12.39
CA VAL A 242 5.73 -17.72 -13.02
C VAL A 242 5.06 -17.43 -14.37
N ILE A 243 4.18 -16.43 -14.44
CA ILE A 243 3.51 -16.10 -15.71
C ILE A 243 4.51 -15.62 -16.77
N ASN A 244 5.53 -14.87 -16.36
CA ASN A 244 6.59 -14.44 -17.29
C ASN A 244 7.34 -15.64 -17.89
N LEU A 245 7.65 -16.67 -17.09
CA LEU A 245 8.26 -17.90 -17.56
C LEU A 245 7.33 -18.65 -18.53
N VAL A 246 6.04 -18.74 -18.23
CA VAL A 246 5.03 -19.37 -19.11
C VAL A 246 4.95 -18.63 -20.46
N LEU A 247 4.93 -17.29 -20.43
CA LEU A 247 4.91 -16.48 -21.65
C LEU A 247 6.17 -16.68 -22.50
N ILE A 248 7.35 -16.62 -21.88
CA ILE A 248 8.61 -16.90 -22.58
C ILE A 248 8.58 -18.29 -23.23
N ALA A 249 8.17 -19.32 -22.49
CA ALA A 249 8.13 -20.69 -22.99
C ALA A 249 7.18 -20.84 -24.20
N ILE A 250 6.00 -20.21 -24.16
CA ILE A 250 5.04 -20.25 -25.27
C ILE A 250 5.56 -19.46 -26.46
N ILE A 251 6.09 -18.27 -26.24
CA ILE A 251 6.60 -17.39 -27.30
C ILE A 251 7.76 -18.06 -28.02
N THR A 252 8.75 -18.57 -27.29
CA THR A 252 9.92 -19.21 -27.91
C THR A 252 9.57 -20.47 -28.65
N ARG A 253 8.58 -21.27 -28.14
CA ARG A 253 8.18 -22.51 -28.78
C ARG A 253 7.36 -22.32 -30.05
N PHE A 254 6.48 -21.32 -30.10
CA PHE A 254 5.49 -21.18 -31.18
C PHE A 254 5.77 -20.01 -32.14
N TYR A 255 6.47 -18.94 -31.67
CA TYR A 255 6.54 -17.67 -32.42
C TYR A 255 7.95 -17.16 -32.66
N GLY A 256 8.96 -17.69 -31.95
CA GLY A 256 10.36 -17.28 -32.09
C GLY A 256 10.69 -15.93 -31.45
N ASP A 257 11.94 -15.49 -31.66
CA ASP A 257 12.55 -14.37 -30.92
C ASP A 257 11.93 -13.01 -31.20
N ALA A 258 11.35 -12.79 -32.37
CA ALA A 258 10.72 -11.51 -32.71
C ALA A 258 9.55 -11.16 -31.75
N GLN A 259 8.82 -12.14 -31.24
CA GLN A 259 7.74 -11.90 -30.28
C GLN A 259 8.25 -11.66 -28.84
N LEU A 260 9.51 -12.02 -28.54
CA LEU A 260 10.15 -11.64 -27.26
C LEU A 260 10.35 -10.12 -27.16
N ALA A 261 10.56 -9.43 -28.28
CA ALA A 261 10.62 -7.96 -28.30
C ALA A 261 9.26 -7.35 -27.92
N VAL A 262 8.14 -7.95 -28.38
CA VAL A 262 6.79 -7.51 -27.96
C VAL A 262 6.59 -7.77 -26.46
N LEU A 263 7.07 -8.89 -25.92
CA LEU A 263 7.03 -9.17 -24.48
C LEU A 263 7.83 -8.12 -23.69
N ALA A 264 9.01 -7.74 -24.15
CA ALA A 264 9.79 -6.67 -23.52
C ALA A 264 9.03 -5.34 -23.51
N CYS A 265 8.34 -5.01 -24.59
CA CYS A 265 7.47 -3.82 -24.68
C CYS A 265 6.31 -3.90 -23.67
N TYR A 266 5.65 -5.05 -23.56
CA TYR A 266 4.59 -5.26 -22.60
C TYR A 266 5.08 -5.15 -21.14
N MET A 267 6.22 -5.76 -20.81
CA MET A 267 6.83 -5.65 -19.48
C MET A 267 7.21 -4.20 -19.14
N MET A 268 7.69 -3.44 -20.13
CA MET A 268 7.96 -2.02 -19.94
C MET A 268 6.69 -1.23 -19.67
N ALA A 269 5.59 -1.52 -20.38
CA ALA A 269 4.30 -0.90 -20.14
C ALA A 269 3.81 -1.21 -18.70
N LEU A 270 3.93 -2.46 -18.24
CA LEU A 270 3.60 -2.85 -16.86
C LEU A 270 4.38 -2.03 -15.82
N ASN A 271 5.68 -1.84 -16.03
CA ASN A 271 6.49 -1.00 -15.13
C ASN A 271 6.03 0.47 -15.11
N LEU A 272 5.58 1.01 -16.25
CA LEU A 272 5.08 2.39 -16.32
C LEU A 272 3.71 2.55 -15.63
N VAL A 273 2.87 1.51 -15.61
CA VAL A 273 1.56 1.55 -14.96
C VAL A 273 1.58 1.16 -13.48
N GLU A 274 2.75 0.90 -12.90
CA GLU A 274 2.93 0.70 -11.45
C GLU A 274 2.44 1.89 -10.60
N VAL A 275 2.23 3.05 -11.19
CA VAL A 275 1.53 4.19 -10.59
C VAL A 275 0.19 3.79 -9.98
N MET A 276 -0.49 2.78 -10.54
CA MET A 276 -1.77 2.26 -10.08
C MET A 276 -1.69 1.63 -8.67
N ASN A 277 -0.53 1.10 -8.26
CA ASN A 277 -0.31 0.63 -6.89
C ASN A 277 -0.41 1.77 -5.86
N GLY A 278 -0.26 3.02 -6.30
CA GLY A 278 -0.43 4.20 -5.47
C GLY A 278 -1.82 4.32 -4.87
N VAL A 279 -2.88 3.88 -5.57
CA VAL A 279 -4.25 3.90 -5.05
C VAL A 279 -4.38 3.01 -3.82
N GLY A 280 -3.88 1.78 -3.89
CA GLY A 280 -3.85 0.86 -2.74
C GLY A 280 -3.01 1.41 -1.59
N ASN A 281 -1.81 1.91 -1.88
CA ASN A 281 -0.90 2.49 -0.89
C ASN A 281 -1.48 3.74 -0.20
N ALA A 282 -2.29 4.54 -0.88
CA ALA A 282 -3.00 5.68 -0.30
C ALA A 282 -4.25 5.26 0.49
N LEU A 283 -4.90 4.16 0.08
CA LEU A 283 -6.10 3.64 0.73
C LEU A 283 -5.78 3.01 2.10
N ALA A 284 -4.74 2.19 2.17
CA ALA A 284 -4.40 1.38 3.32
C ALA A 284 -4.33 2.16 4.65
N PRO A 285 -3.61 3.31 4.75
CA PRO A 285 -3.48 4.07 5.99
C PRO A 285 -4.81 4.66 6.49
N VAL A 286 -5.75 4.91 5.59
CA VAL A 286 -7.05 5.50 5.95
C VAL A 286 -8.05 4.40 6.31
N VAL A 287 -8.16 3.39 5.47
CA VAL A 287 -9.16 2.31 5.66
C VAL A 287 -8.81 1.42 6.84
N SER A 288 -7.54 1.06 7.05
CA SER A 288 -7.14 0.23 8.20
C SER A 288 -7.52 0.86 9.55
N VAL A 289 -7.39 2.20 9.68
CA VAL A 289 -7.81 2.91 10.89
C VAL A 289 -9.33 2.86 11.05
N TYR A 290 -10.11 3.14 10.00
CA TYR A 290 -11.58 3.09 10.07
C TYR A 290 -12.12 1.67 10.32
N VAL A 291 -11.46 0.64 9.78
CA VAL A 291 -11.78 -0.77 10.09
C VAL A 291 -11.50 -1.07 11.56
N GLY A 292 -10.34 -0.64 12.08
CA GLY A 292 -10.01 -0.78 13.50
C GLY A 292 -11.01 -0.06 14.44
N GLU A 293 -11.60 1.05 13.98
CA GLU A 293 -12.66 1.78 14.68
C GLU A 293 -14.05 1.14 14.53
N CYS A 294 -14.16 0.06 13.75
CA CYS A 294 -15.45 -0.54 13.39
C CYS A 294 -16.42 0.49 12.73
N ASN A 295 -15.91 1.37 11.88
CA ASN A 295 -16.69 2.41 11.18
C ASN A 295 -16.93 2.06 9.69
N PRO A 296 -17.94 1.23 9.38
CA PRO A 296 -18.17 0.75 8.02
C PRO A 296 -18.60 1.85 7.05
N ARG A 297 -19.29 2.90 7.53
CA ARG A 297 -19.71 4.02 6.66
C ARG A 297 -18.51 4.78 6.09
N ALA A 298 -17.50 5.02 6.92
CA ALA A 298 -16.27 5.67 6.48
C ALA A 298 -15.49 4.77 5.52
N VAL A 299 -15.36 3.47 5.85
CA VAL A 299 -14.69 2.46 4.99
C VAL A 299 -15.29 2.47 3.59
N VAL A 300 -16.61 2.28 3.45
CA VAL A 300 -17.30 2.26 2.15
C VAL A 300 -17.16 3.59 1.41
N SER A 301 -17.30 4.71 2.13
CA SER A 301 -17.23 6.04 1.53
C SER A 301 -15.86 6.32 0.88
N VAL A 302 -14.77 5.93 1.54
CA VAL A 302 -13.40 6.12 1.02
C VAL A 302 -13.12 5.10 -0.08
N SER A 303 -13.48 3.83 0.11
CA SER A 303 -13.20 2.75 -0.85
C SER A 303 -13.90 2.96 -2.20
N ARG A 304 -15.14 3.46 -2.21
CA ARG A 304 -15.82 3.85 -3.46
C ARG A 304 -15.13 4.97 -4.22
N LEU A 305 -14.57 5.95 -3.49
CA LEU A 305 -13.78 6.99 -4.16
C LEU A 305 -12.49 6.40 -4.75
N ALA A 306 -11.82 5.53 -4.00
CA ALA A 306 -10.62 4.85 -4.47
C ALA A 306 -10.91 3.97 -5.70
N GLU A 307 -12.07 3.29 -5.74
CA GLU A 307 -12.51 2.52 -6.91
C GLU A 307 -12.69 3.39 -8.16
N LEU A 308 -13.32 4.56 -8.01
CA LEU A 308 -13.45 5.51 -9.12
C LEU A 308 -12.10 6.02 -9.61
N VAL A 309 -11.16 6.27 -8.69
CA VAL A 309 -9.79 6.67 -9.04
C VAL A 309 -9.07 5.55 -9.76
N ALA A 310 -9.15 4.30 -9.25
CA ALA A 310 -8.52 3.13 -9.89
C ALA A 310 -9.05 2.88 -11.30
N ILE A 311 -10.37 2.97 -11.50
CA ILE A 311 -10.97 2.90 -12.84
C ILE A 311 -10.44 4.03 -13.72
N GLY A 312 -10.40 5.26 -13.21
CA GLY A 312 -9.90 6.41 -13.94
C GLY A 312 -8.44 6.26 -14.37
N GLU A 313 -7.55 5.89 -13.45
CA GLU A 313 -6.13 5.65 -13.75
C GLU A 313 -5.94 4.52 -14.77
N GLY A 314 -6.65 3.40 -14.59
CA GLY A 314 -6.63 2.27 -15.51
C GLY A 314 -7.11 2.63 -16.92
N LEU A 315 -8.21 3.38 -17.03
CA LEU A 315 -8.72 3.87 -18.32
C LEU A 315 -7.74 4.85 -18.98
N VAL A 316 -7.19 5.79 -18.22
CA VAL A 316 -6.21 6.76 -18.75
C VAL A 316 -4.97 6.02 -19.28
N ALA A 317 -4.43 5.04 -18.54
CA ALA A 317 -3.30 4.25 -19.00
C ALA A 317 -3.65 3.42 -20.24
N THR A 318 -4.80 2.75 -20.24
CA THR A 318 -5.26 1.97 -21.41
C THR A 318 -5.38 2.88 -22.64
N VAL A 319 -6.08 4.00 -22.54
CA VAL A 319 -6.27 4.93 -23.66
C VAL A 319 -4.94 5.52 -24.11
N PHE A 320 -4.06 5.88 -23.19
CA PHE A 320 -2.73 6.43 -23.51
C PHE A 320 -1.91 5.45 -24.37
N PHE A 321 -1.79 4.19 -23.95
CA PHE A 321 -1.00 3.21 -24.69
C PHE A 321 -1.71 2.68 -25.96
N LEU A 322 -3.03 2.75 -26.02
CA LEU A 322 -3.76 2.52 -27.28
C LEU A 322 -3.47 3.61 -28.30
N ALA A 323 -3.41 4.87 -27.85
CA ALA A 323 -3.15 6.01 -28.72
C ALA A 323 -1.68 6.16 -29.11
N PHE A 324 -0.75 5.88 -28.18
CA PHE A 324 0.69 6.14 -28.31
C PHE A 324 1.56 4.92 -27.98
N PRO A 325 1.34 3.75 -28.61
CA PRO A 325 2.13 2.55 -28.34
C PRO A 325 3.64 2.73 -28.70
N GLU A 326 3.96 3.66 -29.62
CA GLU A 326 5.32 3.98 -30.03
C GLU A 326 6.19 4.52 -28.88
N VAL A 327 5.58 5.09 -27.85
CA VAL A 327 6.30 5.59 -26.66
C VAL A 327 7.06 4.46 -25.99
N ILE A 328 6.46 3.26 -25.88
CA ILE A 328 7.09 2.11 -25.26
C ILE A 328 8.33 1.68 -26.06
N ILE A 329 8.18 1.58 -27.39
CA ILE A 329 9.27 1.18 -28.30
C ILE A 329 10.45 2.14 -28.19
N LYS A 330 10.16 3.45 -28.19
CA LYS A 330 11.19 4.49 -28.07
C LYS A 330 11.90 4.45 -26.72
N LEU A 331 11.18 4.18 -25.64
CA LEU A 331 11.77 4.09 -24.29
C LEU A 331 12.73 2.90 -24.14
N ILE A 332 12.44 1.78 -24.81
CA ILE A 332 13.30 0.60 -24.79
C ILE A 332 14.51 0.78 -25.71
N GLY A 333 14.42 1.68 -26.70
CA GLY A 333 15.49 1.92 -27.67
C GLY A 333 15.57 0.87 -28.78
N LEU A 334 14.48 0.12 -29.02
CA LEU A 334 14.43 -0.86 -30.10
C LEU A 334 14.34 -0.19 -31.47
N THR A 335 15.05 -0.78 -32.46
CA THR A 335 15.02 -0.29 -33.84
C THR A 335 13.84 -0.91 -34.61
N PRO A 336 13.18 -0.16 -35.52
CA PRO A 336 12.03 -0.66 -36.27
C PRO A 336 12.27 -1.93 -37.07
N GLY A 337 13.52 -2.20 -37.46
CA GLY A 337 13.92 -3.39 -38.24
C GLY A 337 13.97 -4.69 -37.40
N GLU A 338 13.99 -4.59 -36.08
CA GLU A 338 14.02 -5.74 -35.15
C GLU A 338 12.64 -6.19 -34.70
N LEU A 339 11.60 -5.43 -35.04
CA LEU A 339 10.26 -5.63 -34.55
C LEU A 339 9.36 -6.28 -35.60
N PRO A 340 8.37 -7.11 -35.18
CA PRO A 340 7.31 -7.57 -36.07
C PRO A 340 6.56 -6.42 -36.73
N ALA A 341 6.12 -6.59 -37.97
CA ALA A 341 5.37 -5.57 -38.70
C ALA A 341 4.07 -5.12 -37.99
N ASP A 342 3.48 -5.99 -37.20
CA ASP A 342 2.24 -5.80 -36.45
C ASP A 342 2.43 -5.42 -34.97
N VAL A 343 3.68 -5.13 -34.54
CA VAL A 343 4.05 -4.86 -33.14
C VAL A 343 3.16 -3.84 -32.45
N LEU A 344 2.81 -2.75 -33.13
CA LEU A 344 1.96 -1.72 -32.55
C LEU A 344 0.55 -2.26 -32.24
N THR A 345 0.01 -3.11 -33.12
CA THR A 345 -1.28 -3.76 -32.89
C THR A 345 -1.21 -4.74 -31.71
N LEU A 346 -0.13 -5.52 -31.62
CA LEU A 346 0.06 -6.48 -30.53
C LEU A 346 0.21 -5.78 -29.18
N ILE A 347 0.94 -4.67 -29.11
CA ILE A 347 1.03 -3.85 -27.89
C ILE A 347 -0.35 -3.29 -27.51
N ARG A 348 -1.12 -2.76 -28.48
CA ARG A 348 -2.49 -2.28 -28.21
C ARG A 348 -3.37 -3.37 -27.60
N LEU A 349 -3.29 -4.60 -28.11
CA LEU A 349 -4.05 -5.72 -27.57
C LEU A 349 -3.59 -6.08 -26.14
N ALA A 350 -2.30 -6.07 -25.88
CA ALA A 350 -1.72 -6.43 -24.58
C ALA A 350 -2.09 -5.48 -23.43
N VAL A 351 -2.35 -4.19 -23.73
CA VAL A 351 -2.64 -3.16 -22.70
C VAL A 351 -4.12 -3.00 -22.36
N LEU A 352 -5.02 -3.75 -22.98
CA LEU A 352 -6.47 -3.62 -22.77
C LEU A 352 -6.90 -3.86 -21.32
N GLY A 353 -6.14 -4.64 -20.56
CA GLY A 353 -6.46 -5.06 -19.20
C GLY A 353 -6.03 -4.11 -18.08
N PHE A 354 -5.39 -2.99 -18.35
CA PHE A 354 -4.83 -2.13 -17.30
C PHE A 354 -5.87 -1.61 -16.30
N THR A 355 -7.11 -1.39 -16.74
CA THR A 355 -8.20 -1.08 -15.81
C THR A 355 -8.48 -2.24 -14.84
N GLY A 356 -8.46 -3.48 -15.32
CA GLY A 356 -8.59 -4.68 -14.47
C GLY A 356 -7.45 -4.83 -13.48
N GLN A 357 -6.21 -4.56 -13.91
CA GLN A 357 -5.03 -4.58 -13.05
C GLN A 357 -5.11 -3.52 -11.93
N SER A 358 -5.50 -2.29 -12.25
CA SER A 358 -5.70 -1.23 -11.27
C SER A 358 -6.74 -1.61 -10.21
N LEU A 359 -7.86 -2.21 -10.63
CA LEU A 359 -8.88 -2.72 -9.71
C LEU A 359 -8.38 -3.88 -8.86
N ALA A 360 -7.56 -4.79 -9.42
CA ALA A 360 -6.96 -5.88 -8.67
C ALA A 360 -6.04 -5.37 -7.56
N CYS A 361 -5.19 -4.38 -7.84
CA CYS A 361 -4.34 -3.72 -6.85
C CYS A 361 -5.16 -3.07 -5.72
N LEU A 362 -6.25 -2.39 -6.08
CA LEU A 362 -7.15 -1.77 -5.10
C LEU A 362 -7.81 -2.82 -4.20
N TYR A 363 -8.41 -3.86 -4.79
CA TYR A 363 -9.12 -4.90 -4.03
C TYR A 363 -8.15 -5.73 -3.19
N ASN A 364 -6.95 -6.03 -3.68
CA ASN A 364 -5.90 -6.65 -2.88
C ASN A 364 -5.70 -5.90 -1.55
N THR A 365 -5.40 -4.61 -1.63
CA THR A 365 -5.16 -3.77 -0.45
C THR A 365 -6.40 -3.64 0.43
N TYR A 366 -7.59 -3.47 -0.17
CA TYR A 366 -8.84 -3.37 0.57
C TYR A 366 -9.09 -4.63 1.43
N TYR A 367 -8.96 -5.82 0.83
CA TYR A 367 -9.22 -7.08 1.54
C TYR A 367 -8.18 -7.38 2.63
N ILE A 368 -6.94 -6.91 2.47
CA ILE A 368 -5.94 -6.93 3.56
C ILE A 368 -6.41 -6.04 4.71
N CYS A 369 -6.86 -4.82 4.43
CA CYS A 369 -7.32 -3.87 5.45
C CYS A 369 -8.53 -4.37 6.26
N ILE A 370 -9.44 -5.11 5.65
CA ILE A 370 -10.61 -5.68 6.34
C ILE A 370 -10.36 -7.07 6.94
N GLU A 371 -9.10 -7.47 7.12
CA GLU A 371 -8.68 -8.76 7.69
C GLU A 371 -9.24 -9.99 6.92
N ARG A 372 -9.35 -9.90 5.58
CA ARG A 372 -9.76 -10.99 4.68
C ARG A 372 -8.65 -11.38 3.69
N PRO A 373 -7.50 -11.88 4.18
CA PRO A 373 -6.34 -12.18 3.31
C PRO A 373 -6.64 -13.24 2.25
N GLY A 374 -7.60 -14.14 2.48
CA GLY A 374 -8.01 -15.12 1.48
C GLY A 374 -8.64 -14.49 0.22
N LEU A 375 -9.43 -13.41 0.38
CA LEU A 375 -9.99 -12.68 -0.77
C LEU A 375 -8.92 -11.84 -1.47
N SER A 376 -7.98 -11.26 -0.71
CA SER A 376 -6.81 -10.59 -1.25
C SER A 376 -5.97 -11.56 -2.10
N ALA A 377 -5.62 -12.73 -1.57
CA ALA A 377 -4.88 -13.75 -2.30
C ALA A 377 -5.65 -14.22 -3.56
N LEU A 378 -6.96 -14.41 -3.45
CA LEU A 378 -7.79 -14.83 -4.58
C LEU A 378 -7.73 -13.83 -5.74
N VAL A 379 -7.91 -12.53 -5.49
CA VAL A 379 -7.85 -11.52 -6.56
C VAL A 379 -6.46 -11.44 -7.18
N CYS A 380 -5.40 -11.48 -6.36
CA CYS A 380 -4.02 -11.46 -6.84
C CYS A 380 -3.67 -12.69 -7.69
N TYR A 381 -4.08 -13.88 -7.27
CA TYR A 381 -3.77 -15.10 -8.01
C TYR A 381 -4.63 -15.24 -9.28
N LEU A 382 -5.88 -14.80 -9.27
CA LEU A 382 -6.71 -14.74 -10.47
C LEU A 382 -6.11 -13.82 -11.52
N GLU A 383 -5.72 -12.63 -11.14
CA GLU A 383 -5.19 -11.60 -12.04
C GLU A 383 -3.73 -11.89 -12.44
N GLY A 384 -2.85 -12.22 -11.48
CA GLY A 384 -1.43 -12.35 -11.72
C GLY A 384 -0.99 -13.69 -12.34
N LEU A 385 -1.79 -14.76 -12.23
CA LEU A 385 -1.38 -16.09 -12.71
C LEU A 385 -2.50 -16.88 -13.37
N LEU A 386 -3.62 -17.14 -12.67
CA LEU A 386 -4.58 -18.16 -13.09
C LEU A 386 -5.26 -17.83 -14.41
N LEU A 387 -5.81 -16.62 -14.55
CA LEU A 387 -6.48 -16.21 -15.79
C LEU A 387 -5.47 -15.93 -16.92
N PRO A 388 -4.37 -15.21 -16.71
CA PRO A 388 -3.35 -15.05 -17.74
C PRO A 388 -2.82 -16.39 -18.25
N ALA A 389 -2.48 -17.34 -17.34
CA ALA A 389 -1.99 -18.65 -17.73
C ALA A 389 -3.08 -19.47 -18.46
N ALA A 390 -4.30 -19.52 -17.93
CA ALA A 390 -5.39 -20.27 -18.54
C ALA A 390 -5.73 -19.76 -19.96
N LEU A 391 -5.88 -18.45 -20.13
CA LEU A 391 -6.19 -17.85 -21.43
C LEU A 391 -5.03 -17.98 -22.42
N THR A 392 -3.79 -17.80 -21.94
CA THR A 392 -2.59 -17.97 -22.78
C THR A 392 -2.42 -19.41 -23.22
N LEU A 393 -2.64 -20.40 -22.35
CA LEU A 393 -2.60 -21.82 -22.70
C LEU A 393 -3.75 -22.23 -23.63
N ALA A 394 -4.94 -21.64 -23.46
CA ALA A 394 -6.10 -21.95 -24.30
C ALA A 394 -6.00 -21.35 -25.70
N PHE A 395 -5.52 -20.13 -25.83
CA PHE A 395 -5.57 -19.37 -27.07
C PHE A 395 -4.21 -18.99 -27.64
N GLY A 396 -3.14 -19.03 -26.84
CA GLY A 396 -1.81 -18.54 -27.22
C GLY A 396 -1.12 -19.33 -28.34
N TRP A 397 -1.59 -20.51 -28.68
CA TRP A 397 -1.07 -21.32 -29.80
C TRP A 397 -1.74 -21.03 -31.16
N ILE A 398 -2.87 -20.30 -31.18
CA ILE A 398 -3.64 -19.98 -32.38
C ILE A 398 -2.89 -18.93 -33.25
N GLY A 399 -2.25 -17.95 -32.63
CA GLY A 399 -1.50 -16.90 -33.31
C GLY A 399 -1.10 -15.77 -32.38
N PRO A 400 -0.15 -14.90 -32.80
CA PRO A 400 0.32 -13.76 -31.98
C PRO A 400 -0.83 -12.84 -31.53
N VAL A 401 -1.78 -12.55 -32.42
CA VAL A 401 -2.95 -11.72 -32.10
C VAL A 401 -3.79 -12.34 -30.97
N ALA A 402 -4.03 -13.66 -31.04
CA ALA A 402 -4.78 -14.35 -29.99
C ALA A 402 -4.02 -14.40 -28.66
N LEU A 403 -2.70 -14.60 -28.70
CA LEU A 403 -1.84 -14.58 -27.52
C LEU A 403 -1.91 -13.21 -26.81
N TRP A 404 -1.67 -12.12 -27.52
CA TRP A 404 -1.63 -10.79 -26.91
C TRP A 404 -3.02 -10.29 -26.50
N THR A 405 -4.08 -10.70 -27.22
CA THR A 405 -5.47 -10.46 -26.79
C THR A 405 -5.78 -11.21 -25.48
N ALA A 406 -5.36 -12.47 -25.36
CA ALA A 406 -5.56 -13.27 -24.16
C ALA A 406 -4.89 -12.63 -22.94
N ILE A 407 -3.65 -12.16 -23.10
CA ILE A 407 -2.90 -11.44 -22.05
C ILE A 407 -3.62 -10.13 -21.68
N GLY A 408 -4.02 -9.33 -22.68
CA GLY A 408 -4.65 -8.03 -22.45
C GLY A 408 -6.04 -8.13 -21.82
N VAL A 409 -6.81 -9.18 -22.11
CA VAL A 409 -8.16 -9.35 -21.53
C VAL A 409 -8.12 -10.04 -20.16
N ALA A 410 -7.05 -10.77 -19.83
CA ALA A 410 -6.95 -11.57 -18.62
C ALA A 410 -7.23 -10.78 -17.31
N PRO A 411 -6.71 -9.56 -17.07
CA PRO A 411 -7.01 -8.81 -15.86
C PRO A 411 -8.48 -8.41 -15.74
N LEU A 412 -9.14 -8.06 -16.84
CA LEU A 412 -10.58 -7.77 -16.85
C LEU A 412 -11.41 -9.00 -16.54
N ALA A 413 -11.06 -10.15 -17.17
CA ALA A 413 -11.68 -11.44 -16.89
C ALA A 413 -11.48 -11.85 -15.41
N ALA A 414 -10.30 -11.61 -14.84
CA ALA A 414 -10.01 -11.89 -13.45
C ALA A 414 -10.93 -11.10 -12.50
N ILE A 415 -11.12 -9.80 -12.74
CA ILE A 415 -12.04 -8.98 -11.94
C ILE A 415 -13.49 -9.46 -12.10
N ALA A 416 -13.92 -9.83 -13.32
CA ALA A 416 -15.27 -10.35 -13.54
C ALA A 416 -15.50 -11.68 -12.81
N VAL A 417 -14.55 -12.62 -12.88
CA VAL A 417 -14.60 -13.90 -12.15
C VAL A 417 -14.57 -13.66 -10.64
N PHE A 418 -13.69 -12.78 -10.16
CA PHE A 418 -13.62 -12.41 -8.75
C PHE A 418 -14.95 -11.84 -8.25
N ALA A 419 -15.55 -10.92 -8.99
CA ALA A 419 -16.85 -10.34 -8.66
C ALA A 419 -17.95 -11.40 -8.60
N ALA A 420 -17.97 -12.34 -9.56
CA ALA A 420 -18.93 -13.45 -9.58
C ALA A 420 -18.77 -14.39 -8.35
N ILE A 421 -17.53 -14.73 -7.99
CA ILE A 421 -17.22 -15.54 -6.79
C ILE A 421 -17.67 -14.79 -5.53
N LEU A 422 -17.37 -13.50 -5.44
CA LEU A 422 -17.75 -12.67 -4.31
C LEU A 422 -19.27 -12.59 -4.16
N LEU A 423 -20.02 -12.35 -5.24
CA LEU A 423 -21.48 -12.32 -5.22
C LEU A 423 -22.05 -13.68 -4.78
N PHE A 424 -21.46 -14.79 -5.21
CA PHE A 424 -21.87 -16.13 -4.77
C PHE A 424 -21.64 -16.34 -3.26
N ILE A 425 -20.49 -15.88 -2.74
CA ILE A 425 -20.19 -15.94 -1.29
C ILE A 425 -21.20 -15.10 -0.51
N LEU A 426 -21.47 -13.88 -0.96
CA LEU A 426 -22.40 -12.95 -0.30
C LEU A 426 -23.85 -13.42 -0.34
N HIS A 427 -24.25 -14.14 -1.41
CA HIS A 427 -25.58 -14.75 -1.48
C HIS A 427 -25.77 -15.85 -0.41
N ARG A 428 -24.71 -16.61 -0.11
CA ARG A 428 -24.75 -17.68 0.91
C ARG A 428 -24.56 -17.15 2.34
N HIS A 429 -23.79 -16.08 2.49
CA HIS A 429 -23.49 -15.46 3.77
C HIS A 429 -23.81 -13.97 3.67
N PRO A 430 -25.06 -13.56 3.97
CA PRO A 430 -25.47 -12.17 3.83
C PRO A 430 -24.68 -11.30 4.83
N LEU A 431 -23.54 -10.80 4.39
CA LEU A 431 -22.80 -9.75 5.06
C LEU A 431 -23.28 -8.42 4.48
N ALA A 432 -23.24 -7.37 5.29
CA ALA A 432 -23.44 -6.02 4.78
C ALA A 432 -22.43 -5.74 3.67
N HIS A 433 -22.90 -5.39 2.49
CA HIS A 433 -22.03 -5.14 1.35
C HIS A 433 -22.53 -3.99 0.48
N HIS A 434 -21.59 -3.34 -0.17
CA HIS A 434 -21.86 -2.32 -1.17
C HIS A 434 -21.02 -2.62 -2.43
N GLY A 435 -21.60 -3.37 -3.37
CA GLY A 435 -20.88 -3.85 -4.55
C GLY A 435 -19.76 -4.83 -4.17
N CYS A 436 -18.53 -4.56 -4.63
CA CYS A 436 -17.36 -5.39 -4.32
C CYS A 436 -16.71 -5.08 -2.95
N PHE A 437 -17.34 -4.25 -2.11
CA PHE A 437 -16.86 -3.90 -0.78
C PHE A 437 -17.73 -4.54 0.31
N PRO A 438 -17.53 -5.82 0.65
CA PRO A 438 -18.23 -6.43 1.77
C PRO A 438 -17.76 -5.78 3.07
N LEU A 439 -18.71 -5.52 3.98
CA LEU A 439 -18.41 -5.02 5.30
C LEU A 439 -18.26 -6.18 6.27
N MET A 440 -17.33 -6.06 7.21
CA MET A 440 -17.11 -7.01 8.32
C MET A 440 -18.09 -6.80 9.47
N VAL A 441 -18.77 -5.67 9.47
CA VAL A 441 -19.65 -5.21 10.56
C VAL A 441 -21.09 -5.35 10.12
N ASP A 442 -21.94 -5.85 11.02
CA ASP A 442 -23.37 -5.95 10.81
C ASP A 442 -23.97 -4.59 10.42
N ASP A 443 -24.93 -4.57 9.49
CA ASP A 443 -25.65 -3.37 9.08
C ASP A 443 -26.29 -2.65 10.27
N ALA A 444 -26.81 -3.40 11.25
CA ALA A 444 -27.36 -2.86 12.48
C ALA A 444 -26.35 -2.03 13.29
N ARG A 445 -25.06 -2.39 13.24
CA ARG A 445 -23.98 -1.59 13.86
C ARG A 445 -23.65 -0.37 13.03
N ALA A 446 -23.67 -0.49 11.71
CA ALA A 446 -23.42 0.62 10.79
C ALA A 446 -24.49 1.72 10.93
N GLU A 447 -25.75 1.36 11.13
CA GLU A 447 -26.86 2.30 11.30
C GLU A 447 -26.72 3.16 12.56
N LYS A 448 -26.09 2.63 13.60
CA LYS A 448 -25.83 3.33 14.87
C LYS A 448 -24.63 4.28 14.83
N ILE A 449 -23.91 4.39 13.71
CA ILE A 449 -22.80 5.31 13.56
C ILE A 449 -23.25 6.50 12.73
N THR A 450 -23.13 7.69 13.29
CA THR A 450 -23.39 8.94 12.56
C THR A 450 -22.11 9.73 12.45
N MET A 451 -21.79 10.21 11.25
CA MET A 451 -20.58 11.00 11.02
C MET A 451 -20.85 12.17 10.06
N PHE A 452 -20.18 13.27 10.30
CA PHE A 452 -20.22 14.44 9.43
C PHE A 452 -18.90 15.21 9.50
N SER A 453 -18.57 15.85 8.41
CA SER A 453 -17.36 16.66 8.25
C SER A 453 -17.70 18.14 8.25
N LEU A 454 -16.82 18.95 8.84
CA LEU A 454 -16.98 20.40 8.94
C LEU A 454 -15.62 21.08 8.73
N LYS A 455 -15.66 22.41 8.56
CA LYS A 455 -14.48 23.26 8.75
C LYS A 455 -14.51 23.83 10.15
N THR A 456 -13.32 24.05 10.75
CA THR A 456 -13.21 24.66 12.08
C THR A 456 -13.42 26.18 11.99
N VAL A 457 -14.56 26.60 11.42
CA VAL A 457 -15.04 27.99 11.48
C VAL A 457 -16.13 28.08 12.55
N PRO A 458 -16.28 29.21 13.28
CA PRO A 458 -17.15 29.30 14.45
C PRO A 458 -18.59 28.84 14.17
N GLU A 459 -19.14 29.24 13.04
CA GLU A 459 -20.52 28.96 12.65
C GLU A 459 -20.75 27.45 12.46
N GLU A 460 -19.80 26.77 11.76
CA GLU A 460 -19.89 25.32 11.53
C GLU A 460 -19.62 24.53 12.82
N ILE A 461 -18.75 25.02 13.71
CA ILE A 461 -18.45 24.38 15.01
C ILE A 461 -19.70 24.43 15.91
N VAL A 462 -20.37 25.58 16.02
CA VAL A 462 -21.59 25.74 16.81
C VAL A 462 -22.71 24.85 16.25
N ALA A 463 -22.90 24.85 14.92
CA ALA A 463 -23.86 23.97 14.26
C ALA A 463 -23.57 22.48 14.50
N ALA A 464 -22.29 22.09 14.47
CA ALA A 464 -21.84 20.72 14.77
C ALA A 464 -22.14 20.34 16.23
N ALA A 465 -21.85 21.22 17.18
CA ALA A 465 -22.13 21.04 18.60
C ALA A 465 -23.64 20.88 18.87
N GLN A 466 -24.46 21.71 18.23
CA GLN A 466 -25.91 21.59 18.31
C GLN A 466 -26.38 20.26 17.75
N ARG A 467 -25.88 19.84 16.60
CA ARG A 467 -26.20 18.54 16.00
C ARG A 467 -25.79 17.36 16.88
N VAL A 468 -24.61 17.42 17.51
CA VAL A 468 -24.18 16.40 18.49
C VAL A 468 -25.15 16.35 19.67
N ARG A 469 -25.59 17.49 20.19
CA ARG A 469 -26.56 17.58 21.28
C ARG A 469 -27.91 16.97 20.88
N GLU A 470 -28.41 17.27 19.71
CA GLU A 470 -29.68 16.75 19.19
C GLU A 470 -29.63 15.22 19.00
N LEU A 471 -28.54 14.71 18.42
CA LEU A 471 -28.36 13.28 18.14
C LEU A 471 -28.14 12.45 19.40
N THR A 472 -27.41 13.00 20.39
CA THR A 472 -27.02 12.24 21.60
C THR A 472 -27.97 12.42 22.76
N GLY A 473 -28.76 13.48 22.80
CA GLY A 473 -29.50 13.92 23.97
C GLY A 473 -28.62 14.40 25.14
N VAL A 474 -27.28 14.43 24.94
CA VAL A 474 -26.31 14.74 26.00
C VAL A 474 -25.76 16.15 25.80
N TYR A 475 -26.23 17.10 26.63
CA TYR A 475 -25.81 18.49 26.56
C TYR A 475 -24.27 18.66 26.61
N ARG A 476 -23.61 17.88 27.51
CA ARG A 476 -22.16 17.92 27.69
C ARG A 476 -21.39 17.47 26.45
N ALA A 477 -21.92 16.52 25.65
CA ALA A 477 -21.26 16.06 24.43
C ALA A 477 -21.22 17.19 23.38
N GLY A 478 -22.33 17.94 23.24
CA GLY A 478 -22.37 19.09 22.36
C GLY A 478 -21.39 20.20 22.80
N LEU A 479 -21.43 20.57 24.09
CA LEU A 479 -20.54 21.61 24.63
C LEU A 479 -19.06 21.20 24.53
N LEU A 480 -18.73 19.95 24.80
CA LEU A 480 -17.36 19.43 24.63
C LEU A 480 -16.93 19.50 23.15
N THR A 481 -17.82 19.17 22.21
CA THR A 481 -17.51 19.26 20.78
C THR A 481 -17.18 20.70 20.38
N GLU A 482 -17.97 21.67 20.85
CA GLU A 482 -17.77 23.09 20.57
C GLU A 482 -16.42 23.57 21.13
N GLU A 483 -16.19 23.39 22.43
CA GLU A 483 -14.99 23.87 23.09
C GLU A 483 -13.71 23.17 22.60
N ALA A 484 -13.78 21.86 22.31
CA ALA A 484 -12.65 21.10 21.79
C ALA A 484 -12.27 21.55 20.38
N LEU A 485 -13.23 21.73 19.47
CA LEU A 485 -12.95 22.18 18.11
C LEU A 485 -12.51 23.66 18.06
N MET A 486 -13.06 24.49 18.95
CA MET A 486 -12.58 25.87 19.10
C MET A 486 -11.14 25.90 19.63
N ALA A 487 -10.79 25.04 20.60
CA ALA A 487 -9.43 24.92 21.11
C ALA A 487 -8.44 24.48 20.03
N VAL A 488 -8.84 23.51 19.19
CA VAL A 488 -8.05 23.10 18.01
C VAL A 488 -7.83 24.26 17.07
N ARG A 489 -8.87 25.04 16.78
CA ARG A 489 -8.76 26.23 15.92
C ARG A 489 -7.83 27.29 16.51
N ASP A 490 -7.98 27.59 17.79
CA ASP A 490 -7.13 28.59 18.48
C ASP A 490 -5.67 28.16 18.50
N HIS A 491 -5.40 26.86 18.78
CA HIS A 491 -4.05 26.28 18.72
C HIS A 491 -3.40 26.44 17.34
N ASN A 492 -4.21 26.41 16.28
CA ASN A 492 -3.75 26.57 14.89
C ASN A 492 -3.83 28.03 14.39
N GLY A 493 -3.84 29.02 15.29
CA GLY A 493 -3.83 30.44 14.94
C GLY A 493 -5.09 30.92 14.22
N GLY A 494 -6.24 30.33 14.50
CA GLY A 494 -7.54 30.70 13.92
C GLY A 494 -7.77 30.19 12.49
N ARG A 495 -6.86 29.37 11.95
CA ARG A 495 -7.02 28.79 10.59
C ARG A 495 -8.21 27.85 10.53
N ALA A 496 -8.93 27.88 9.40
CA ALA A 496 -10.01 26.93 9.11
C ALA A 496 -9.42 25.57 8.70
N LEU A 497 -9.48 24.61 9.60
CA LEU A 497 -9.06 23.22 9.39
C LEU A 497 -10.21 22.36 8.92
N ASN A 498 -9.91 21.18 8.37
CA ASN A 498 -10.93 20.16 8.16
C ASN A 498 -11.05 19.32 9.43
N ALA A 499 -12.28 19.13 9.88
CA ALA A 499 -12.59 18.29 11.02
C ALA A 499 -13.70 17.29 10.69
N GLU A 500 -13.78 16.23 11.46
CA GLU A 500 -14.83 15.22 11.40
C GLU A 500 -15.29 14.89 12.81
N VAL A 501 -16.60 14.83 12.96
CA VAL A 501 -17.28 14.36 14.15
C VAL A 501 -17.89 13.00 13.82
N ALA A 502 -17.56 11.97 14.60
CA ALA A 502 -18.20 10.67 14.53
C ALA A 502 -18.81 10.31 15.88
N LEU A 503 -20.05 9.82 15.83
CA LEU A 503 -20.83 9.35 16.98
C LEU A 503 -21.12 7.87 16.78
N ASP A 504 -20.70 7.03 17.71
CA ASP A 504 -21.06 5.61 17.78
C ASP A 504 -21.97 5.38 18.98
N PHE A 505 -23.14 4.80 18.71
CA PHE A 505 -24.19 4.54 19.71
C PHE A 505 -24.29 3.06 20.10
N ASN A 506 -23.32 2.22 19.71
CA ASN A 506 -23.39 0.78 19.96
C ASN A 506 -23.24 0.42 21.45
N ASP A 507 -22.27 1.05 22.15
CA ASP A 507 -21.96 0.78 23.56
C ASP A 507 -22.00 2.07 24.40
N GLY A 508 -23.05 2.82 24.30
CA GLY A 508 -23.17 4.17 24.84
C GLY A 508 -22.87 5.19 23.75
N VAL A 509 -22.52 6.42 24.13
CA VAL A 509 -22.16 7.47 23.18
C VAL A 509 -20.65 7.59 23.13
N LEU A 510 -20.02 7.14 22.04
CA LEU A 510 -18.62 7.37 21.75
C LEU A 510 -18.50 8.54 20.75
N LEU A 511 -17.97 9.66 21.22
CA LEU A 511 -17.68 10.84 20.42
C LEU A 511 -16.22 10.78 19.97
N THR A 512 -16.00 10.79 18.66
CA THR A 512 -14.66 10.88 18.07
C THR A 512 -14.55 12.19 17.28
N LEU A 513 -13.57 13.01 17.65
CA LEU A 513 -13.22 14.25 16.94
C LEU A 513 -11.89 14.03 16.21
N ARG A 514 -11.86 14.34 14.90
CA ARG A 514 -10.65 14.31 14.07
C ARG A 514 -10.41 15.67 13.46
N ASP A 515 -9.16 16.06 13.34
CA ASP A 515 -8.75 17.27 12.65
C ASP A 515 -7.39 17.10 11.95
N ASP A 516 -7.14 17.89 10.92
CA ASP A 516 -5.90 17.90 10.13
C ASP A 516 -4.94 19.02 10.54
N GLY A 517 -5.14 19.60 11.73
CA GLY A 517 -4.30 20.67 12.30
C GLY A 517 -2.95 20.19 12.80
N ASP A 518 -2.22 21.10 13.40
CA ASP A 518 -0.99 20.78 14.12
C ASP A 518 -1.29 19.87 15.31
N ILE A 519 -0.27 19.12 15.76
CA ILE A 519 -0.47 18.13 16.82
C ILE A 519 -0.92 18.83 18.10
N PHE A 520 -2.10 18.46 18.54
CA PHE A 520 -2.72 19.00 19.71
C PHE A 520 -3.49 17.95 20.49
N ASP A 521 -2.99 17.64 21.68
CA ASP A 521 -3.66 16.75 22.62
C ASP A 521 -4.65 17.55 23.47
N ILE A 522 -5.92 17.50 23.09
CA ILE A 522 -7.00 18.14 23.88
C ILE A 522 -7.13 17.47 25.27
N THR A 523 -6.65 16.24 25.44
CA THR A 523 -6.78 15.46 26.68
C THR A 523 -5.63 15.72 27.66
N ASP A 524 -4.58 16.44 27.28
CA ASP A 524 -3.44 16.80 28.13
C ASP A 524 -3.81 17.89 29.13
N GLU A 525 -3.75 17.61 30.42
CA GLU A 525 -4.11 18.54 31.49
C GLU A 525 -3.10 19.65 31.72
N ASP A 526 -1.81 19.38 31.52
CA ASP A 526 -0.73 20.32 31.83
C ASP A 526 -0.64 21.51 30.85
N ARG A 527 -1.08 21.33 29.62
CA ARG A 527 -1.06 22.36 28.58
C ARG A 527 -2.29 23.28 28.56
N ARG A 528 -3.30 23.04 29.41
CA ARG A 528 -4.64 23.63 29.34
C ARG A 528 -4.86 24.83 30.26
N ILE A 529 -3.98 25.07 31.22
CA ILE A 529 -4.22 26.04 32.32
C ILE A 529 -4.15 27.50 31.89
N SER A 530 -3.79 27.79 30.62
CA SER A 530 -3.55 29.17 30.16
C SER A 530 -4.76 29.94 29.63
N SER A 531 -5.95 29.28 29.45
CA SER A 531 -7.15 29.97 28.97
C SER A 531 -8.44 29.44 29.63
N LEU A 532 -9.46 30.33 29.73
CA LEU A 532 -10.80 29.96 30.22
C LEU A 532 -11.37 28.75 29.48
N ARG A 533 -11.16 28.67 28.16
CA ARG A 533 -11.61 27.57 27.30
C ARG A 533 -10.95 26.24 27.67
N SER A 534 -9.66 26.25 27.94
CA SER A 534 -8.92 25.07 28.39
C SER A 534 -9.43 24.55 29.73
N TYR A 535 -9.79 25.45 30.65
CA TYR A 535 -10.45 25.08 31.91
C TYR A 535 -11.83 24.45 31.68
N LEU A 536 -12.63 25.02 30.78
CA LEU A 536 -13.96 24.46 30.43
C LEU A 536 -13.82 23.04 29.83
N VAL A 537 -12.91 22.85 28.88
CA VAL A 537 -12.64 21.53 28.28
C VAL A 537 -12.23 20.52 29.36
N SER A 538 -11.29 20.86 30.24
CA SER A 538 -10.87 19.97 31.34
C SER A 538 -12.00 19.62 32.30
N THR A 539 -12.85 20.59 32.65
CA THR A 539 -14.01 20.39 33.52
C THR A 539 -15.06 19.49 32.86
N LEU A 540 -15.33 19.68 31.58
CA LEU A 540 -16.24 18.84 30.81
C LEU A 540 -15.73 17.41 30.69
N MET A 541 -14.40 17.23 30.54
CA MET A 541 -13.75 15.92 30.43
C MET A 541 -13.55 15.21 31.76
N SER A 542 -13.56 15.90 32.91
CA SER A 542 -13.27 15.32 34.22
C SER A 542 -14.16 14.14 34.61
N LYS A 543 -15.38 14.07 34.04
CA LYS A 543 -16.37 13.01 34.31
C LYS A 543 -16.43 11.95 33.20
N GLN A 544 -15.54 11.98 32.21
CA GLN A 544 -15.54 11.01 31.11
C GLN A 544 -14.76 9.75 31.49
N LYS A 545 -15.30 8.56 31.16
CA LYS A 545 -14.64 7.27 31.44
C LYS A 545 -13.44 7.01 30.53
N VAL A 546 -13.54 7.42 29.27
CA VAL A 546 -12.48 7.27 28.29
C VAL A 546 -12.27 8.62 27.62
N ARG A 547 -11.03 9.08 27.67
CA ARG A 547 -10.53 10.24 26.95
C ARG A 547 -9.14 9.90 26.44
N GLN A 548 -8.95 9.95 25.15
CA GLN A 548 -7.71 9.52 24.52
C GLN A 548 -7.42 10.38 23.30
N HIS A 549 -6.16 10.73 23.13
CA HIS A 549 -5.64 11.33 21.92
C HIS A 549 -4.73 10.35 21.18
N PHE A 550 -4.94 10.24 19.89
CA PHE A 550 -4.08 9.48 18.97
C PHE A 550 -3.64 10.35 17.83
N LEU A 551 -2.37 10.21 17.45
CA LEU A 551 -1.90 10.68 16.16
C LEU A 551 -2.00 9.51 15.20
N THR A 552 -2.87 9.62 14.20
CA THR A 552 -3.09 8.57 13.21
C THR A 552 -2.92 9.13 11.80
N THR A 553 -2.04 8.55 11.01
CA THR A 553 -1.85 8.92 9.59
C THR A 553 -1.66 10.42 9.38
N GLY A 554 -1.01 11.11 10.37
CA GLY A 554 -0.75 12.54 10.33
C GLY A 554 -1.96 13.43 10.60
N PHE A 555 -2.96 12.97 11.34
CA PHE A 555 -4.08 13.77 11.86
C PHE A 555 -4.35 13.45 13.33
N ASN A 556 -4.92 14.42 14.05
CA ASN A 556 -5.34 14.24 15.44
C ASN A 556 -6.66 13.46 15.49
N ARG A 557 -6.77 12.56 16.47
CA ARG A 557 -7.98 11.84 16.79
C ARG A 557 -8.18 11.86 18.29
N ASN A 558 -9.27 12.48 18.75
CA ASN A 558 -9.64 12.58 20.15
C ASN A 558 -10.92 11.78 20.39
N ILE A 559 -10.92 10.90 21.39
CA ILE A 559 -12.03 9.99 21.72
C ILE A 559 -12.54 10.30 23.09
N PHE A 560 -13.88 10.42 23.22
CA PHE A 560 -14.58 10.67 24.47
C PHE A 560 -15.76 9.70 24.58
N ARG A 561 -15.90 9.02 25.73
CA ARG A 561 -17.01 8.10 26.00
C ARG A 561 -17.94 8.68 27.03
N PHE A 562 -19.20 8.90 26.66
CA PHE A 562 -20.27 9.32 27.55
C PHE A 562 -21.08 8.09 27.97
N GLN A 563 -21.48 8.04 29.25
CA GLN A 563 -22.48 7.05 29.69
C GLN A 563 -23.84 7.47 29.15
N PRO A 564 -24.68 6.54 28.65
CA PRO A 564 -26.06 6.85 28.38
C PRO A 564 -26.71 7.30 29.68
N ILE A 565 -27.55 8.34 29.62
CA ILE A 565 -28.46 8.67 30.72
C ILE A 565 -29.34 7.44 30.89
N THR A 566 -29.24 6.83 32.06
CA THR A 566 -29.89 5.57 32.40
C THR A 566 -31.41 5.71 32.24
N GLU A 567 -31.98 5.01 31.25
CA GLU A 567 -33.26 4.35 31.36
C GLU A 567 -33.48 3.43 30.16
N ARG A 568 -33.01 2.20 30.29
CA ARG A 568 -33.60 0.92 29.92
C ARG A 568 -32.51 -0.15 29.85
N LYS A 569 -32.61 -1.07 30.81
CA LYS A 569 -31.91 -2.36 30.72
C LYS A 569 -32.31 -3.06 29.41
N ILE A 570 -31.40 -3.11 28.45
CA ILE A 570 -31.43 -4.13 27.42
C ILE A 570 -30.25 -5.05 27.74
N GLN A 571 -30.57 -6.22 28.26
CA GLN A 571 -29.67 -7.34 28.41
C GLN A 571 -29.24 -7.77 26.98
N PHE A 572 -27.97 -7.65 26.66
CA PHE A 572 -27.37 -8.32 25.53
C PHE A 572 -26.36 -9.32 26.06
N ASP A 573 -26.62 -10.60 25.73
CA ASP A 573 -25.71 -11.70 25.94
C ASP A 573 -24.42 -11.46 25.14
N GLY A 574 -23.27 -11.66 25.80
CA GLY A 574 -21.95 -11.53 25.23
C GLY A 574 -21.70 -12.62 24.20
N ASN A 575 -20.98 -12.20 23.21
CA ASN A 575 -20.01 -12.90 22.34
C ASN A 575 -20.00 -12.27 20.94
N PHE A 576 -19.30 -11.16 20.78
CA PHE A 576 -18.87 -10.72 19.46
C PHE A 576 -17.44 -10.21 19.55
N ILE A 577 -16.55 -10.97 18.94
CA ILE A 577 -15.19 -10.61 18.61
C ILE A 577 -15.26 -9.77 17.31
N CYS A 578 -14.80 -8.52 17.35
CA CYS A 578 -14.46 -7.73 16.13
C CYS A 578 -13.29 -8.33 15.42
#